data_ebd564042e1bb289151a0cbeeda0c988
#
_entry.id   ebd564042e1bb289151a0cbeeda0c988
#
_cell.length_a   1.000
_cell.length_b   1.000
_cell.length_c   1.000
_cell.angle_alpha   90.00
_cell.angle_beta   90.00
_cell.angle_gamma   90.00
#
_symmetry.space_group_name_H-M   'P 1'
#
loop_
_entity.id
_entity.type
_entity.pdbx_description
1 polymer ?
#
loop_
_entity_poly.entity_id
_entity_poly.type
_entity_poly.pdbx_seq_one_letter_code
_entity_poly.pdbx_strand_id
1 'polypeptide(L)'
;GDVYKRQLLDSSEKETLFHRIKNGDQQARELYITGNLRLVLSVIGRFSSSGENIDDLFQIGCIGLMKAIDNFDLSHQVKFSTYAVPMIIGEVRRFLRDNNSIRVSRSLRDIAYKTVSAREALTRELDREPTLDEIAERTSISREEIIQSLDAIQSPLSLYAVSYTHLRAHE
;
A
#
# COMPACT_ATOMS: atom_id res chain seq x y z
N GLY A 1 4.08 31.93 10.78
CA GLY A 1 5.11 31.60 11.62
C GLY A 1 4.93 30.46 12.60
N ASP A 2 3.93 30.47 13.47
CA ASP A 2 3.82 29.47 14.57
C ASP A 2 3.46 28.05 14.11
N VAL A 3 2.79 27.92 12.98
CA VAL A 3 2.42 26.60 12.42
C VAL A 3 3.66 25.85 11.93
N TYR A 4 4.67 26.55 11.40
CA TYR A 4 5.93 25.96 10.95
C TYR A 4 6.85 25.53 12.10
N LYS A 5 6.85 26.25 13.22
CA LYS A 5 7.63 25.89 14.40
C LYS A 5 7.08 24.66 15.13
N ARG A 6 5.76 24.42 15.05
CA ARG A 6 5.11 23.26 15.67
C ARG A 6 5.37 21.94 14.92
N GLN A 7 5.83 22.01 13.66
CA GLN A 7 6.12 20.81 12.85
C GLN A 7 7.52 20.22 13.07
N LEU A 8 8.41 20.97 13.74
CA LEU A 8 9.79 20.58 13.99
C LEU A 8 10.03 20.38 15.49
N LEU A 9 9.37 19.38 16.05
CA LEU A 9 9.66 18.94 17.42
C LEU A 9 11.04 18.27 17.44
N ASP A 10 11.92 18.67 18.35
CA ASP A 10 13.20 17.98 18.54
C ASP A 10 12.98 16.62 19.26
N SER A 11 14.06 15.82 19.35
CA SER A 11 13.99 14.50 19.93
C SER A 11 13.56 14.50 21.40
N SER A 12 14.00 15.49 22.18
CA SER A 12 13.67 15.60 23.61
C SER A 12 12.22 16.03 23.81
N GLU A 13 11.71 16.95 22.99
CA GLU A 13 10.31 17.36 23.02
C GLU A 13 9.39 16.21 22.63
N LYS A 14 9.77 15.39 21.65
CA LYS A 14 9.03 14.19 21.24
C LYS A 14 8.95 13.16 22.36
N GLU A 15 10.05 12.91 23.05
CA GLU A 15 10.06 11.98 24.20
C GLU A 15 9.16 12.49 25.34
N THR A 16 9.24 13.76 25.66
CA THR A 16 8.41 14.38 26.69
C THR A 16 6.93 14.26 26.34
N LEU A 17 6.54 14.57 25.10
CA LEU A 17 5.18 14.39 24.62
C LEU A 17 4.74 12.93 24.69
N PHE A 18 5.63 12.01 24.34
CA PHE A 18 5.32 10.60 24.34
C PHE A 18 5.02 10.09 25.77
N HIS A 19 5.79 10.52 26.77
CA HIS A 19 5.53 10.21 28.17
C HIS A 19 4.17 10.76 28.62
N ARG A 20 3.83 11.98 28.22
CA ARG A 20 2.52 12.58 28.53
C ARG A 20 1.37 11.80 27.87
N ILE A 21 1.56 11.33 26.63
CA ILE A 21 0.58 10.48 25.93
C ILE A 21 0.35 9.18 26.68
N LYS A 22 1.40 8.52 27.14
CA LYS A 22 1.31 7.28 27.91
C LYS A 22 0.58 7.49 29.24
N ASN A 23 0.61 8.69 29.78
CA ASN A 23 -0.12 9.08 31.00
C ASN A 23 -1.56 9.55 30.72
N GLY A 24 -2.04 9.46 29.49
CA GLY A 24 -3.41 9.78 29.11
C GLY A 24 -3.66 11.22 28.69
N ASP A 25 -2.62 12.00 28.41
CA ASP A 25 -2.75 13.39 27.98
C ASP A 25 -3.21 13.47 26.50
N GLN A 26 -4.49 13.79 26.29
CA GLN A 26 -5.09 13.87 24.97
C GLN A 26 -4.55 15.05 24.13
N GLN A 27 -4.23 16.17 24.75
CA GLN A 27 -3.64 17.32 24.05
C GLN A 27 -2.25 16.99 23.51
N ALA A 28 -1.45 16.28 24.30
CA ALA A 28 -0.13 15.82 23.87
C ALA A 28 -0.26 14.83 22.70
N ARG A 29 -1.26 13.95 22.73
CA ARG A 29 -1.54 13.01 21.64
C ARG A 29 -1.90 13.73 20.34
N GLU A 30 -2.79 14.72 20.38
CA GLU A 30 -3.15 15.53 19.22
C GLU A 30 -1.94 16.29 18.65
N LEU A 31 -1.12 16.85 19.52
CA LEU A 31 0.08 17.57 19.10
C LEU A 31 1.10 16.63 18.42
N TYR A 32 1.24 15.41 18.93
CA TYR A 32 2.12 14.41 18.34
C TYR A 32 1.61 13.93 16.98
N ILE A 33 0.30 13.72 16.84
CA ILE A 33 -0.34 13.40 15.56
C ILE A 33 -0.05 14.51 14.55
N THR A 34 -0.34 15.76 14.91
CA THR A 34 -0.12 16.94 14.05
C THR A 34 1.35 17.06 13.62
N GLY A 35 2.28 16.80 14.53
CA GLY A 35 3.71 16.86 14.24
C GLY A 35 4.22 15.76 13.29
N ASN A 36 3.43 14.70 13.08
CA ASN A 36 3.80 13.58 12.21
C ASN A 36 2.94 13.48 10.94
N LEU A 37 2.12 14.48 10.62
CA LEU A 37 1.28 14.46 9.41
C LEU A 37 2.12 14.42 8.12
N ARG A 38 3.30 15.03 8.12
CA ARG A 38 4.24 14.93 6.98
C ARG A 38 4.66 13.50 6.69
N LEU A 39 4.84 12.71 7.75
CA LEU A 39 5.17 11.29 7.61
C LEU A 39 4.03 10.54 6.88
N VAL A 40 2.79 10.83 7.25
CA VAL A 40 1.61 10.26 6.58
C VAL A 40 1.59 10.68 5.11
N LEU A 41 1.77 11.97 4.81
CA LEU A 41 1.79 12.48 3.43
C LEU A 41 2.88 11.82 2.58
N SER A 42 4.07 11.61 3.13
CA SER A 42 5.16 10.97 2.40
C SER A 42 4.84 9.50 2.08
N VAL A 43 4.17 8.80 2.99
CA VAL A 43 3.77 7.40 2.77
C VAL A 43 2.66 7.30 1.73
N ILE A 44 1.59 8.10 1.86
CA ILE A 44 0.47 8.02 0.92
C ILE A 44 0.85 8.47 -0.49
N GLY A 45 1.88 9.29 -0.64
CA GLY A 45 2.42 9.66 -1.94
C GLY A 45 2.86 8.47 -2.77
N ARG A 46 3.28 7.38 -2.13
CA ARG A 46 3.66 6.13 -2.80
C ARG A 46 2.45 5.41 -3.42
N PHE A 47 1.24 5.75 -3.00
CA PHE A 47 -0.01 5.14 -3.47
C PHE A 47 -0.78 6.05 -4.43
N SER A 48 -0.15 7.10 -4.97
CA SER A 48 -0.79 8.07 -5.86
C SER A 48 -1.33 7.44 -7.15
N SER A 49 -0.76 6.32 -7.58
CA SER A 49 -1.19 5.57 -8.77
C SER A 49 -2.35 4.60 -8.50
N SER A 50 -2.83 4.50 -7.26
CA SER A 50 -3.89 3.55 -6.91
C SER A 50 -5.27 3.91 -7.47
N GLY A 51 -5.46 5.15 -7.94
CA GLY A 51 -6.76 5.65 -8.42
C GLY A 51 -7.72 6.07 -7.31
N GLU A 52 -7.37 5.88 -6.05
CA GLU A 52 -8.18 6.31 -4.92
C GLU A 52 -7.99 7.80 -4.62
N ASN A 53 -9.02 8.39 -3.99
CA ASN A 53 -8.99 9.78 -3.56
C ASN A 53 -7.88 9.97 -2.52
N ILE A 54 -7.03 10.98 -2.72
CA ILE A 54 -5.90 11.27 -1.85
C ILE A 54 -6.34 11.62 -0.42
N ASP A 55 -7.49 12.29 -0.26
CA ASP A 55 -8.02 12.64 1.05
C ASP A 55 -8.44 11.41 1.84
N ASP A 56 -9.04 10.43 1.17
CA ASP A 56 -9.39 9.15 1.78
C ASP A 56 -8.14 8.38 2.21
N LEU A 57 -7.12 8.33 1.37
CA LEU A 57 -5.84 7.72 1.70
C LEU A 57 -5.16 8.41 2.89
N PHE A 58 -5.25 9.73 2.94
CA PHE A 58 -4.71 10.51 4.05
C PHE A 58 -5.41 10.19 5.37
N GLN A 59 -6.74 10.13 5.36
CA GLN A 59 -7.53 9.74 6.55
C GLN A 59 -7.16 8.35 7.04
N ILE A 60 -7.04 7.39 6.14
CA ILE A 60 -6.63 6.01 6.47
C ILE A 60 -5.18 5.99 6.99
N GLY A 61 -4.29 6.75 6.37
CA GLY A 61 -2.92 6.89 6.84
C GLY A 61 -2.84 7.46 8.24
N CYS A 62 -3.69 8.43 8.57
CA CYS A 62 -3.79 8.99 9.92
C CYS A 62 -4.26 7.96 10.95
N ILE A 63 -5.15 7.05 10.57
CA ILE A 63 -5.56 5.93 11.44
C ILE A 63 -4.35 5.05 11.74
N GLY A 64 -3.53 4.73 10.75
CA GLY A 64 -2.29 3.98 10.94
C GLY A 64 -1.31 4.71 11.86
N LEU A 65 -1.18 6.02 11.72
CA LEU A 65 -0.37 6.85 12.60
C LEU A 65 -0.86 6.81 14.05
N MET A 66 -2.17 6.96 14.26
CA MET A 66 -2.76 6.90 15.60
C MET A 66 -2.53 5.55 16.26
N LYS A 67 -2.71 4.47 15.54
CA LYS A 67 -2.41 3.11 16.03
C LYS A 67 -0.93 2.96 16.38
N ALA A 68 -0.03 3.52 15.59
CA ALA A 68 1.39 3.50 15.86
C ALA A 68 1.74 4.25 17.14
N ILE A 69 1.13 5.42 17.37
CA ILE A 69 1.33 6.21 18.60
C ILE A 69 0.86 5.42 19.81
N ASP A 70 -0.31 4.80 19.73
CA ASP A 70 -0.91 4.07 20.85
C ASP A 70 -0.13 2.80 21.22
N ASN A 71 0.54 2.19 20.27
CA ASN A 71 1.25 0.92 20.47
C ASN A 71 2.78 1.04 20.56
N PHE A 72 3.33 2.21 20.28
CA PHE A 72 4.77 2.41 20.33
C PHE A 72 5.28 2.41 21.78
N ASP A 73 6.40 1.71 21.99
CA ASP A 73 7.08 1.66 23.26
C ASP A 73 8.47 2.31 23.12
N LEU A 74 8.77 3.28 23.98
CA LEU A 74 10.06 3.96 24.02
C LEU A 74 11.23 3.03 24.35
N SER A 75 10.96 1.88 24.98
CA SER A 75 11.99 0.88 25.26
C SER A 75 12.53 0.22 23.98
N HIS A 76 11.79 0.26 22.88
CA HIS A 76 12.29 -0.15 21.57
C HIS A 76 13.31 0.87 21.08
N GLN A 77 14.55 0.44 20.86
CA GLN A 77 15.66 1.30 20.42
C GLN A 77 15.56 1.65 18.94
N VAL A 78 14.36 1.96 18.45
CA VAL A 78 14.10 2.37 17.09
C VAL A 78 13.39 3.72 17.09
N LYS A 79 13.59 4.51 16.05
CA LYS A 79 12.88 5.77 15.87
C LYS A 79 11.39 5.50 15.64
N PHE A 80 10.54 6.39 16.15
CA PHE A 80 9.10 6.27 15.95
C PHE A 80 8.73 6.16 14.48
N SER A 81 9.36 6.94 13.59
CA SER A 81 9.11 6.87 12.14
C SER A 81 9.34 5.47 11.56
N THR A 82 10.39 4.79 12.00
CA THR A 82 10.70 3.42 11.58
C THR A 82 9.61 2.43 11.97
N TYR A 83 9.02 2.64 13.13
CA TYR A 83 7.89 1.83 13.60
C TYR A 83 6.57 2.21 12.92
N ALA A 84 6.31 3.50 12.74
CA ALA A 84 5.04 4.01 12.24
C ALA A 84 4.82 3.76 10.73
N VAL A 85 5.84 3.85 9.91
CA VAL A 85 5.72 3.71 8.45
C VAL A 85 5.10 2.38 8.05
N PRO A 86 5.55 1.21 8.54
CA PRO A 86 4.89 -0.06 8.22
C PRO A 86 3.44 -0.12 8.65
N MET A 87 3.08 0.49 9.76
CA MET A 87 1.70 0.51 10.25
C MET A 87 0.79 1.38 9.38
N ILE A 88 1.29 2.53 8.93
CA ILE A 88 0.58 3.40 7.99
C ILE A 88 0.37 2.67 6.65
N ILE A 89 1.43 2.08 6.12
CA ILE A 89 1.37 1.29 4.88
C ILE A 89 0.38 0.13 5.02
N GLY A 90 0.39 -0.57 6.14
CA GLY A 90 -0.52 -1.67 6.41
C GLY A 90 -1.98 -1.27 6.38
N GLU A 91 -2.33 -0.13 6.98
CA GLU A 91 -3.70 0.40 6.96
C GLU A 91 -4.13 0.81 5.54
N VAL A 92 -3.25 1.49 4.80
CA VAL A 92 -3.54 1.90 3.42
C VAL A 92 -3.74 0.68 2.53
N ARG A 93 -2.89 -0.33 2.62
CA ARG A 93 -3.03 -1.56 1.83
C ARG A 93 -4.30 -2.32 2.16
N ARG A 94 -4.67 -2.39 3.43
CA ARG A 94 -5.94 -3.01 3.86
C ARG A 94 -7.13 -2.26 3.26
N PHE A 95 -7.14 -0.94 3.33
CA PHE A 95 -8.17 -0.10 2.74
C PHE A 95 -8.30 -0.33 1.23
N LEU A 96 -7.17 -0.33 0.51
CA LEU A 96 -7.16 -0.54 -0.94
C LEU A 96 -7.69 -1.93 -1.32
N ARG A 97 -7.36 -2.94 -0.53
CA ARG A 97 -7.84 -4.31 -0.74
C ARG A 97 -9.34 -4.44 -0.47
N ASP A 98 -9.83 -3.84 0.61
CA ASP A 98 -11.23 -3.94 1.04
C ASP A 98 -12.17 -3.08 0.19
N ASN A 99 -11.67 -1.97 -0.34
CA ASN A 99 -12.41 -1.08 -1.23
C ASN A 99 -12.48 -1.59 -2.67
N ASN A 100 -11.80 -2.66 -2.98
CA ASN A 100 -11.92 -3.31 -4.27
C ASN A 100 -13.31 -3.94 -4.37
N SER A 101 -14.17 -3.38 -5.22
CA SER A 101 -15.54 -3.87 -5.44
C SER A 101 -15.58 -5.29 -6.04
N ILE A 102 -14.44 -5.79 -6.50
CA ILE A 102 -14.26 -7.16 -7.00
C ILE A 102 -13.13 -7.79 -6.22
N ARG A 103 -13.50 -8.64 -5.26
CA ARG A 103 -12.55 -9.48 -4.53
C ARG A 103 -11.99 -10.54 -5.48
N VAL A 104 -10.89 -10.20 -6.15
CA VAL A 104 -10.20 -11.17 -7.03
C VAL A 104 -9.64 -12.28 -6.16
N SER A 105 -10.12 -13.49 -6.34
CA SER A 105 -9.62 -14.65 -5.60
C SER A 105 -8.13 -14.86 -5.90
N ARG A 106 -7.41 -15.47 -4.96
CA ARG A 106 -5.98 -15.75 -5.11
C ARG A 106 -5.68 -16.54 -6.38
N SER A 107 -6.58 -17.46 -6.74
CA SER A 107 -6.45 -18.27 -7.97
C SER A 107 -6.57 -17.42 -9.24
N LEU A 108 -7.46 -16.42 -9.26
CA LEU A 108 -7.57 -15.51 -10.41
C LEU A 108 -6.35 -14.62 -10.57
N ARG A 109 -5.73 -14.18 -9.48
CA ARG A 109 -4.47 -13.43 -9.54
C ARG A 109 -3.33 -14.27 -10.10
N ASP A 110 -3.22 -15.52 -9.68
CA ASP A 110 -2.20 -16.43 -10.18
C ASP A 110 -2.39 -16.72 -11.68
N ILE A 111 -3.62 -16.92 -12.11
CA ILE A 111 -3.97 -17.10 -13.52
C ILE A 111 -3.61 -15.84 -14.31
N ALA A 112 -3.97 -14.67 -13.81
CA ALA A 112 -3.67 -13.39 -14.43
C ALA A 112 -2.15 -13.19 -14.60
N TYR A 113 -1.38 -13.49 -13.55
CA TYR A 113 0.08 -13.39 -13.58
C TYR A 113 0.69 -14.31 -14.63
N LYS A 114 0.27 -15.57 -14.67
CA LYS A 114 0.73 -16.56 -15.65
C LYS A 114 0.36 -16.15 -17.07
N THR A 115 -0.83 -15.60 -17.25
CA THR A 115 -1.32 -15.11 -18.55
C THR A 115 -0.47 -13.97 -19.07
N VAL A 116 -0.21 -12.96 -18.23
CA VAL A 116 0.61 -11.79 -18.59
C VAL A 116 2.05 -12.22 -18.91
N SER A 117 2.64 -13.08 -18.08
CA SER A 117 3.99 -13.59 -18.29
C SER A 117 4.11 -14.38 -19.60
N ALA A 118 3.13 -15.23 -19.89
CA ALA A 118 3.10 -16.01 -21.15
C ALA A 118 2.91 -15.10 -22.36
N ARG A 119 2.05 -14.08 -22.25
CA ARG A 119 1.83 -13.10 -23.31
C ARG A 119 3.12 -12.34 -23.64
N GLU A 120 3.84 -11.89 -22.65
CA GLU A 120 5.12 -11.18 -22.84
C GLU A 120 6.17 -12.08 -23.49
N ALA A 121 6.29 -13.32 -23.01
CA ALA A 121 7.22 -14.29 -23.57
C ALA A 121 6.89 -14.63 -25.03
N LEU A 122 5.62 -14.89 -25.34
CA LEU A 122 5.18 -15.20 -26.70
C LEU A 122 5.31 -14.00 -27.64
N THR A 123 5.06 -12.78 -27.15
CA THR A 123 5.27 -11.56 -27.94
C THR A 123 6.72 -11.43 -28.38
N ARG A 124 7.65 -11.75 -27.52
CA ARG A 124 9.09 -11.74 -27.86
C ARG A 124 9.48 -12.85 -28.84
N GLU A 125 8.92 -14.06 -28.64
CA GLU A 125 9.24 -15.21 -29.49
C GLU A 125 8.63 -15.07 -30.89
N LEU A 126 7.41 -14.56 -31.02
CA LEU A 126 6.65 -14.49 -32.25
C LEU A 126 6.80 -13.15 -32.96
N ASP A 127 7.33 -12.15 -32.31
CA ASP A 127 7.43 -10.76 -32.82
C ASP A 127 6.07 -10.20 -33.27
N ARG A 128 5.01 -10.63 -32.63
CA ARG A 128 3.62 -10.17 -32.76
C ARG A 128 2.84 -10.48 -31.50
N GLU A 129 1.66 -9.89 -31.37
CA GLU A 129 0.78 -10.20 -30.25
C GLU A 129 0.22 -11.62 -30.38
N PRO A 130 0.34 -12.45 -29.33
CA PRO A 130 -0.18 -13.82 -29.35
C PRO A 130 -1.69 -13.85 -29.27
N THR A 131 -2.28 -14.92 -29.85
CA THR A 131 -3.71 -15.19 -29.72
C THR A 131 -4.02 -15.80 -28.36
N LEU A 132 -5.30 -15.76 -27.97
CA LEU A 132 -5.76 -16.42 -26.74
C LEU A 132 -5.47 -17.94 -26.74
N ASP A 133 -5.60 -18.57 -27.89
CA ASP A 133 -5.32 -19.99 -28.05
C ASP A 133 -3.84 -20.31 -27.82
N GLU A 134 -2.94 -19.46 -28.29
CA GLU A 134 -1.50 -19.61 -28.09
C GLU A 134 -1.14 -19.45 -26.60
N ILE A 135 -1.75 -18.49 -25.93
CA ILE A 135 -1.55 -18.28 -24.48
C ILE A 135 -2.11 -19.49 -23.70
N ALA A 136 -3.30 -19.96 -24.04
CA ALA A 136 -3.92 -21.11 -23.41
C ALA A 136 -3.06 -22.37 -23.56
N GLU A 137 -2.52 -22.63 -24.73
CA GLU A 137 -1.62 -23.75 -24.99
C GLU A 137 -0.33 -23.65 -24.19
N ARG A 138 0.28 -22.47 -24.13
CA ARG A 138 1.53 -22.23 -23.40
C ARG A 138 1.37 -22.39 -21.89
N THR A 139 0.26 -21.91 -21.33
CA THR A 139 0.02 -21.91 -19.88
C THR A 139 -0.71 -23.16 -19.39
N SER A 140 -1.30 -23.94 -20.28
CA SER A 140 -2.23 -25.04 -19.95
C SER A 140 -3.46 -24.57 -19.16
N ILE A 141 -3.83 -23.31 -19.31
CA ILE A 141 -5.00 -22.68 -18.71
C ILE A 141 -6.09 -22.57 -19.77
N SER A 142 -7.34 -22.81 -19.42
CA SER A 142 -8.46 -22.71 -20.36
C SER A 142 -8.69 -21.27 -20.82
N ARG A 143 -9.20 -21.08 -22.04
CA ARG A 143 -9.56 -19.74 -22.55
C ARG A 143 -10.53 -19.02 -21.63
N GLU A 144 -11.47 -19.72 -21.08
CA GLU A 144 -12.49 -19.16 -20.17
C GLU A 144 -11.87 -18.60 -18.90
N GLU A 145 -10.94 -19.33 -18.30
CA GLU A 145 -10.21 -18.88 -17.12
C GLU A 145 -9.31 -17.68 -17.44
N ILE A 146 -8.68 -17.65 -18.62
CA ILE A 146 -7.88 -16.52 -19.06
C ILE A 146 -8.75 -15.28 -19.23
N ILE A 147 -9.91 -15.41 -19.87
CA ILE A 147 -10.85 -14.30 -20.07
C ILE A 147 -11.35 -13.77 -18.73
N GLN A 148 -11.73 -14.65 -17.79
CA GLN A 148 -12.15 -14.23 -16.45
C GLN A 148 -11.04 -13.48 -15.72
N SER A 149 -9.81 -13.96 -15.82
CA SER A 149 -8.68 -13.29 -15.17
C SER A 149 -8.38 -11.93 -15.77
N LEU A 150 -8.51 -11.77 -17.09
CA LEU A 150 -8.32 -10.48 -17.78
C LEU A 150 -9.42 -9.49 -17.41
N ASP A 151 -10.66 -9.92 -17.31
CA ASP A 151 -11.78 -9.08 -16.85
C ASP A 151 -11.57 -8.59 -15.42
N ALA A 152 -11.05 -9.46 -14.55
CA ALA A 152 -10.72 -9.11 -13.18
C ALA A 152 -9.56 -8.10 -13.09
N ILE A 153 -8.62 -8.13 -14.04
CA ILE A 153 -7.47 -7.20 -14.13
C ILE A 153 -7.88 -5.81 -14.64
N GLN A 154 -9.00 -5.66 -15.31
CA GLN A 154 -9.47 -4.35 -15.79
C GLN A 154 -9.80 -3.37 -14.66
N SER A 155 -9.90 -3.83 -13.42
CA SER A 155 -9.88 -2.96 -12.25
C SER A 155 -8.47 -2.37 -12.06
N PRO A 156 -8.31 -1.03 -11.95
CA PRO A 156 -7.00 -0.39 -11.77
C PRO A 156 -6.20 -0.93 -10.58
N LEU A 157 -6.90 -1.36 -9.53
CA LEU A 157 -6.29 -1.93 -8.34
C LEU A 157 -5.69 -3.31 -8.58
N SER A 158 -6.31 -4.11 -9.44
CA SER A 158 -5.81 -5.43 -9.82
C SER A 158 -4.54 -5.34 -10.65
N LEU A 159 -4.46 -4.36 -11.56
CA LEU A 159 -3.25 -4.07 -12.34
C LEU A 159 -2.08 -3.66 -11.45
N TYR A 160 -2.35 -2.83 -10.45
CA TYR A 160 -1.34 -2.41 -9.49
C TYR A 160 -0.82 -3.59 -8.66
N ALA A 161 -1.70 -4.47 -8.20
CA ALA A 161 -1.33 -5.66 -7.45
C ALA A 161 -0.47 -6.63 -8.28
N VAL A 162 -0.78 -6.83 -9.54
CA VAL A 162 0.00 -7.66 -10.47
C VAL A 162 1.36 -7.03 -10.74
N SER A 163 1.42 -5.73 -11.00
CA SER A 163 2.67 -4.99 -11.20
C SER A 163 3.58 -5.07 -9.98
N TYR A 164 3.04 -4.92 -8.79
CA TYR A 164 3.79 -4.98 -7.55
C TYR A 164 4.37 -6.39 -7.31
N THR A 165 3.60 -7.42 -7.59
CA THR A 165 4.05 -8.81 -7.47
C THR A 165 5.17 -9.12 -8.47
N HIS A 166 5.09 -8.56 -9.67
CA HIS A 166 6.10 -8.71 -10.71
C HIS A 166 7.43 -8.04 -10.32
N LEU A 167 7.37 -6.82 -9.76
CA LEU A 167 8.56 -6.11 -9.29
C LEU A 167 9.26 -6.85 -8.14
N ARG A 168 8.52 -7.50 -7.25
CA ARG A 168 9.07 -8.28 -6.15
C ARG A 168 9.74 -9.58 -6.58
N ALA A 169 9.34 -10.14 -7.70
CA ALA A 169 9.91 -11.38 -8.23
C ALA A 169 11.28 -11.17 -8.89
N HIS A 170 11.69 -9.90 -9.12
CA HIS A 170 12.97 -9.54 -9.72
C HIS A 170 14.00 -8.98 -8.75
N GLU A 171 13.67 -8.83 -7.47
CA GLU A 171 14.59 -8.51 -6.39
C GLU A 171 15.10 -9.80 -5.71
#